data_ab72014bf59030a21848782ed5ebe270
#
_entry.id   ab72014bf59030a21848782ed5ebe270
#
_cell.length_a   1.000
_cell.length_b   1.000
_cell.length_c   1.000
_cell.angle_alpha   90.00
_cell.angle_beta   90.00
_cell.angle_gamma   90.00
#
_symmetry.space_group_name_H-M   'P 1'
#
loop_
_entity.id
_entity.type
_entity.pdbx_description
1 polymer ?
#
loop_
_entity_poly.entity_id
_entity_poly.type
_entity_poly.pdbx_seq_one_letter_code
_entity_poly.pdbx_strand_id
1 'polypeptide(L)'
;MNILVCLKQVPDTAKVKFNRETNTLDRTGVENIMNPYDRQALEVALCLKDKEGAKVTVLTMGLPQATDILKEAIAMGADDGVLLSDRVLGGSDTLATSLALAAAVKHLGEFDLVLCGKQAVDGDTAQVGPEMAEHLGIPQITGALSLSYEDGKFVVVRENENYQMTLACAAPLLVTVTKSEKEPRFASIKGKMKARKAQIPTLTVADLDIDPATVGLKGSPTKVKKAFTPVSYTHLRAHET
;
A
#
# COMPACT_ATOMS: atom_id res chain seq x y z
N MET A 1 3.87 -18.45 -10.08
CA MET A 1 3.00 -17.32 -9.71
C MET A 1 3.87 -16.15 -9.30
N ASN A 2 3.64 -14.98 -9.89
CA ASN A 2 4.32 -13.72 -9.57
C ASN A 2 3.36 -12.79 -8.84
N ILE A 3 3.72 -12.35 -7.64
CA ILE A 3 2.90 -11.47 -6.81
C ILE A 3 3.63 -10.15 -6.63
N LEU A 4 2.95 -9.03 -6.86
CA LEU A 4 3.43 -7.70 -6.51
C LEU A 4 2.64 -7.18 -5.30
N VAL A 5 3.34 -6.59 -4.33
CA VAL A 5 2.71 -5.93 -3.18
C VAL A 5 3.11 -4.45 -3.17
N CYS A 6 2.12 -3.57 -3.24
CA CYS A 6 2.35 -2.14 -3.05
C CYS A 6 2.41 -1.81 -1.57
N LEU A 7 3.45 -1.08 -1.18
CA LEU A 7 3.68 -0.67 0.20
C LEU A 7 3.78 0.85 0.27
N LYS A 8 3.28 1.45 1.34
CA LYS A 8 3.46 2.88 1.62
C LYS A 8 4.17 3.07 2.95
N GLN A 9 5.14 3.98 2.96
CA GLN A 9 5.72 4.49 4.18
C GLN A 9 4.81 5.59 4.74
N VAL A 10 4.40 5.45 6.00
CA VAL A 10 3.52 6.38 6.70
C VAL A 10 4.12 6.77 8.05
N PRO A 11 3.80 7.95 8.60
CA PRO A 11 4.18 8.28 9.97
C PRO A 11 3.52 7.31 10.97
N ASP A 12 4.25 6.92 12.02
CA ASP A 12 3.70 6.12 13.12
C ASP A 12 2.76 7.00 13.97
N THR A 13 1.50 7.07 13.57
CA THR A 13 0.48 7.90 14.23
C THR A 13 0.20 7.50 15.68
N ALA A 14 0.53 6.26 16.07
CA ALA A 14 0.41 5.81 17.46
C ALA A 14 1.41 6.50 18.41
N LYS A 15 2.51 7.03 17.87
CA LYS A 15 3.56 7.72 18.64
C LYS A 15 3.49 9.24 18.58
N VAL A 16 2.51 9.79 17.86
CA VAL A 16 2.32 11.26 17.77
C VAL A 16 1.91 11.81 19.13
N LYS A 17 2.72 12.72 19.67
CA LYS A 17 2.42 13.39 20.93
C LYS A 17 1.58 14.64 20.69
N PHE A 18 0.64 14.88 21.58
CA PHE A 18 -0.15 16.10 21.58
C PHE A 18 0.60 17.17 22.41
N ASN A 19 1.00 18.26 21.78
CA ASN A 19 1.58 19.41 22.47
C ASN A 19 0.41 20.26 23.03
N ARG A 20 0.26 20.24 24.36
CA ARG A 20 -0.82 20.96 25.05
C ARG A 20 -0.63 22.49 25.05
N GLU A 21 0.58 22.98 24.90
CA GLU A 21 0.89 24.42 24.90
C GLU A 21 0.53 25.09 23.56
N THR A 22 0.86 24.41 22.46
CA THR A 22 0.56 24.89 21.09
C THR A 22 -0.78 24.39 20.56
N ASN A 23 -1.43 23.47 21.28
CA ASN A 23 -2.66 22.78 20.88
C ASN A 23 -2.53 22.09 19.50
N THR A 24 -1.34 21.56 19.18
CA THR A 24 -1.00 20.91 17.92
C THR A 24 -0.44 19.51 18.14
N LEU A 25 -0.53 18.67 17.12
CA LEU A 25 0.17 17.39 17.11
C LEU A 25 1.67 17.61 16.88
N ASP A 26 2.49 17.22 17.85
CA ASP A 26 3.94 17.22 17.71
C ASP A 26 4.36 15.99 16.88
N ARG A 27 4.74 16.24 15.65
CA ARG A 27 5.25 15.23 14.72
C ARG A 27 6.78 15.14 14.72
N THR A 28 7.45 15.89 15.59
CA THR A 28 8.91 15.90 15.68
C THR A 28 9.39 14.56 16.21
N GLY A 29 10.24 13.88 15.44
CA GLY A 29 10.77 12.55 15.83
C GLY A 29 9.81 11.36 15.65
N VAL A 30 8.69 11.54 14.94
CA VAL A 30 7.83 10.42 14.58
C VAL A 30 8.54 9.54 13.56
N GLU A 31 8.77 8.29 13.92
CA GLU A 31 9.32 7.29 13.00
C GLU A 31 8.34 7.02 11.86
N ASN A 32 8.87 6.77 10.69
CA ASN A 32 8.07 6.26 9.57
C ASN A 32 8.05 4.73 9.61
N ILE A 33 6.88 4.16 9.39
CA ILE A 33 6.64 2.72 9.39
C ILE A 33 6.00 2.28 8.07
N MET A 34 6.01 0.98 7.82
CA MET A 34 5.17 0.37 6.79
C MET A 34 3.71 0.53 7.18
N ASN A 35 2.86 0.99 6.25
CA ASN A 35 1.43 1.13 6.49
C ASN A 35 0.84 -0.18 7.02
N PRO A 36 0.08 -0.17 8.14
CA PRO A 36 -0.44 -1.38 8.77
C PRO A 36 -1.28 -2.26 7.83
N TYR A 37 -2.09 -1.68 6.95
CA TYR A 37 -2.86 -2.45 5.97
C TYR A 37 -1.98 -3.10 4.91
N ASP A 38 -0.90 -2.43 4.48
CA ASP A 38 0.05 -3.00 3.51
C ASP A 38 0.86 -4.14 4.14
N ARG A 39 1.13 -4.06 5.44
CA ARG A 39 1.75 -5.17 6.19
C ARG A 39 0.86 -6.41 6.21
N GLN A 40 -0.47 -6.25 6.29
CA GLN A 40 -1.43 -7.35 6.15
C GLN A 40 -1.42 -7.92 4.72
N ALA A 41 -1.40 -7.05 3.71
CA ALA A 41 -1.30 -7.46 2.31
C ALA A 41 0.00 -8.24 2.03
N LEU A 42 1.12 -7.79 2.60
CA LEU A 42 2.39 -8.49 2.50
C LEU A 42 2.31 -9.89 3.14
N GLU A 43 1.69 -10.04 4.33
CA GLU A 43 1.54 -11.36 4.96
C GLU A 43 0.70 -12.31 4.10
N VAL A 44 -0.38 -11.82 3.48
CA VAL A 44 -1.17 -12.61 2.52
C VAL A 44 -0.29 -13.11 1.36
N ALA A 45 0.54 -12.23 0.78
CA ALA A 45 1.48 -12.62 -0.27
C ALA A 45 2.49 -13.67 0.19
N LEU A 46 3.03 -13.51 1.41
CA LEU A 46 4.00 -14.45 1.98
C LEU A 46 3.38 -15.80 2.34
N CYS A 47 2.11 -15.83 2.76
CA CYS A 47 1.37 -17.07 2.95
C CYS A 47 1.16 -17.82 1.61
N LEU A 48 0.81 -17.11 0.55
CA LEU A 48 0.73 -17.69 -0.80
C LEU A 48 2.10 -18.18 -1.28
N LYS A 49 3.16 -17.42 -1.02
CA LYS A 49 4.52 -17.86 -1.33
C LYS A 49 4.89 -19.16 -0.63
N ASP A 50 4.60 -19.27 0.67
CA ASP A 50 4.90 -20.47 1.45
C ASP A 50 4.13 -21.70 0.94
N LYS A 51 2.89 -21.50 0.47
CA LYS A 51 1.99 -22.57 0.04
C LYS A 51 2.18 -22.96 -1.43
N GLU A 52 2.33 -21.97 -2.31
CA GLU A 52 2.32 -22.14 -3.76
C GLU A 52 3.69 -21.93 -4.43
N GLY A 53 4.73 -21.57 -3.65
CA GLY A 53 6.05 -21.26 -4.19
C GLY A 53 6.09 -19.97 -5.02
N ALA A 54 5.22 -19.01 -4.74
CA ALA A 54 5.14 -17.74 -5.47
C ALA A 54 6.38 -16.88 -5.28
N LYS A 55 6.72 -16.07 -6.29
CA LYS A 55 7.69 -14.99 -6.18
C LYS A 55 7.00 -13.71 -5.73
N VAL A 56 7.51 -13.05 -4.68
CA VAL A 56 6.94 -11.83 -4.12
C VAL A 56 7.87 -10.65 -4.34
N THR A 57 7.42 -9.67 -5.12
CA THR A 57 8.09 -8.38 -5.34
C THR A 57 7.33 -7.29 -4.61
N VAL A 58 8.03 -6.39 -3.92
CA VAL A 58 7.40 -5.25 -3.24
C VAL A 58 7.77 -3.94 -3.94
N LEU A 59 6.78 -3.04 -4.10
CA LEU A 59 6.92 -1.75 -4.74
C LEU A 59 6.46 -0.64 -3.78
N THR A 60 7.22 0.43 -3.67
CA THR A 60 6.78 1.65 -2.98
C THR A 60 7.06 2.88 -3.83
N MET A 61 6.15 3.85 -3.81
CA MET A 61 6.38 5.19 -4.32
C MET A 61 6.63 6.13 -3.15
N GLY A 62 7.78 6.80 -3.15
CA GLY A 62 8.12 7.67 -2.04
C GLY A 62 9.49 8.32 -2.13
N LEU A 63 9.89 8.94 -1.04
CA LEU A 63 11.24 9.50 -0.87
C LEU A 63 12.28 8.38 -0.75
N PRO A 64 13.57 8.65 -0.98
CA PRO A 64 14.64 7.64 -0.89
C PRO A 64 14.65 6.83 0.41
N GLN A 65 14.25 7.43 1.53
CA GLN A 65 14.14 6.75 2.83
C GLN A 65 13.06 5.65 2.86
N ALA A 66 12.12 5.64 1.92
CA ALA A 66 11.13 4.56 1.82
C ALA A 66 11.76 3.19 1.46
N THR A 67 13.05 3.15 1.11
CA THR A 67 13.81 1.90 1.02
C THR A 67 13.81 1.10 2.33
N ASP A 68 13.60 1.74 3.47
CA ASP A 68 13.60 1.08 4.78
C ASP A 68 12.44 0.08 4.90
N ILE A 69 11.23 0.44 4.44
CA ILE A 69 10.09 -0.48 4.46
C ILE A 69 10.25 -1.61 3.43
N LEU A 70 10.94 -1.37 2.30
CA LEU A 70 11.26 -2.42 1.33
C LEU A 70 12.24 -3.44 1.92
N LYS A 71 13.27 -2.97 2.62
CA LYS A 71 14.19 -3.84 3.35
C LYS A 71 13.49 -4.60 4.48
N GLU A 72 12.55 -3.98 5.19
CA GLU A 72 11.72 -4.66 6.16
C GLU A 72 10.91 -5.79 5.50
N ALA A 73 10.25 -5.53 4.37
CA ALA A 73 9.49 -6.53 3.62
C ALA A 73 10.37 -7.69 3.14
N ILE A 74 11.59 -7.41 2.65
CA ILE A 74 12.57 -8.45 2.29
C ILE A 74 12.98 -9.25 3.52
N ALA A 75 13.16 -8.61 4.67
CA ALA A 75 13.49 -9.28 5.92
C ALA A 75 12.34 -10.17 6.44
N MET A 76 11.09 -9.82 6.12
CA MET A 76 9.90 -10.64 6.39
C MET A 76 9.78 -11.82 5.42
N GLY A 77 10.33 -11.75 4.21
CA GLY A 77 10.32 -12.87 3.27
C GLY A 77 10.08 -12.54 1.80
N ALA A 78 9.90 -11.27 1.45
CA ALA A 78 9.84 -10.86 0.04
C ALA A 78 11.14 -11.18 -0.71
N ASP A 79 11.04 -11.40 -2.01
CA ASP A 79 12.18 -11.75 -2.85
C ASP A 79 12.94 -10.52 -3.29
N ASP A 80 12.23 -9.54 -3.82
CA ASP A 80 12.77 -8.33 -4.42
C ASP A 80 11.97 -7.09 -3.94
N GLY A 81 12.60 -5.93 -3.98
CA GLY A 81 11.96 -4.66 -3.69
C GLY A 81 12.37 -3.58 -4.68
N VAL A 82 11.45 -2.71 -5.07
CA VAL A 82 11.66 -1.61 -6.02
C VAL A 82 11.13 -0.31 -5.42
N LEU A 83 11.92 0.74 -5.52
CA LEU A 83 11.51 2.10 -5.16
C LEU A 83 11.17 2.89 -6.42
N LEU A 84 9.99 3.49 -6.46
CA LEU A 84 9.64 4.54 -7.41
C LEU A 84 9.85 5.89 -6.72
N SER A 85 10.88 6.65 -7.15
CA SER A 85 11.22 7.92 -6.51
C SER A 85 11.67 8.95 -7.53
N ASP A 86 10.88 10.01 -7.64
CA ASP A 86 11.19 11.17 -8.47
C ASP A 86 10.58 12.43 -7.83
N ARG A 87 11.23 13.57 -7.98
CA ARG A 87 10.70 14.87 -7.50
C ARG A 87 9.40 15.26 -8.20
N VAL A 88 9.23 14.84 -9.45
CA VAL A 88 8.03 15.10 -10.24
C VAL A 88 6.79 14.46 -9.62
N LEU A 89 6.94 13.35 -8.91
CA LEU A 89 5.84 12.63 -8.23
C LEU A 89 5.36 13.32 -6.95
N GLY A 90 6.08 14.35 -6.49
CA GLY A 90 5.72 15.06 -5.26
C GLY A 90 4.36 15.75 -5.35
N GLY A 91 3.53 15.59 -4.30
CA GLY A 91 2.20 16.17 -4.22
C GLY A 91 1.13 15.47 -5.05
N SER A 92 1.39 14.25 -5.53
CA SER A 92 0.39 13.41 -6.21
C SER A 92 -0.80 13.14 -5.31
N ASP A 93 -2.00 13.31 -5.84
CA ASP A 93 -3.23 12.77 -5.26
C ASP A 93 -3.40 11.28 -5.61
N THR A 94 -4.56 10.69 -5.35
CA THR A 94 -4.79 9.26 -5.59
C THR A 94 -4.71 8.91 -7.06
N LEU A 95 -5.27 9.75 -7.94
CA LEU A 95 -5.25 9.50 -9.39
C LEU A 95 -3.82 9.52 -9.96
N ALA A 96 -3.05 10.56 -9.66
CA ALA A 96 -1.66 10.67 -10.11
C ALA A 96 -0.77 9.57 -9.50
N THR A 97 -1.04 9.18 -8.23
CA THR A 97 -0.32 8.09 -7.54
C THR A 97 -0.62 6.74 -8.21
N SER A 98 -1.89 6.44 -8.45
CA SER A 98 -2.30 5.16 -9.05
C SER A 98 -1.79 5.00 -10.48
N LEU A 99 -1.78 6.08 -11.26
CA LEU A 99 -1.21 6.10 -12.61
C LEU A 99 0.29 5.79 -12.58
N ALA A 100 1.05 6.46 -11.71
CA ALA A 100 2.49 6.24 -11.59
C ALA A 100 2.82 4.81 -11.12
N LEU A 101 2.08 4.29 -10.13
CA LEU A 101 2.26 2.93 -9.65
C LEU A 101 1.88 1.90 -10.72
N ALA A 102 0.77 2.09 -11.44
CA ALA A 102 0.38 1.19 -12.53
C ALA A 102 1.41 1.16 -13.66
N ALA A 103 1.99 2.32 -14.01
CA ALA A 103 3.08 2.39 -14.99
C ALA A 103 4.34 1.65 -14.50
N ALA A 104 4.69 1.79 -13.22
CA ALA A 104 5.79 1.03 -12.63
C ALA A 104 5.51 -0.49 -12.64
N VAL A 105 4.27 -0.92 -12.36
CA VAL A 105 3.88 -2.33 -12.47
C VAL A 105 4.08 -2.84 -13.89
N LYS A 106 3.60 -2.10 -14.91
CA LYS A 106 3.79 -2.46 -16.32
C LYS A 106 5.27 -2.54 -16.72
N HIS A 107 6.10 -1.61 -16.23
CA HIS A 107 7.55 -1.60 -16.46
C HIS A 107 8.24 -2.84 -15.83
N LEU A 108 7.79 -3.28 -14.66
CA LEU A 108 8.36 -4.44 -13.95
C LEU A 108 7.99 -5.78 -14.57
N GLY A 109 6.96 -5.82 -15.41
CA GLY A 109 6.52 -7.02 -16.13
C GLY A 109 5.15 -7.53 -15.71
N GLU A 110 4.91 -8.82 -15.93
CA GLU A 110 3.59 -9.42 -15.68
C GLU A 110 3.51 -10.01 -14.26
N PHE A 111 2.39 -9.73 -13.60
CA PHE A 111 2.06 -10.26 -12.29
C PHE A 111 0.70 -10.95 -12.34
N ASP A 112 0.63 -12.13 -11.71
CA ASP A 112 -0.62 -12.87 -11.56
C ASP A 112 -1.54 -12.22 -10.53
N LEU A 113 -0.93 -11.60 -9.49
CA LEU A 113 -1.62 -10.95 -8.40
C LEU A 113 -0.91 -9.64 -8.00
N VAL A 114 -1.70 -8.57 -7.90
CA VAL A 114 -1.28 -7.30 -7.30
C VAL A 114 -2.02 -7.12 -5.98
N LEU A 115 -1.30 -6.93 -4.90
CA LEU A 115 -1.86 -6.71 -3.57
C LEU A 115 -1.57 -5.28 -3.08
N CYS A 116 -2.58 -4.67 -2.48
CA CYS A 116 -2.46 -3.40 -1.76
C CYS A 116 -3.14 -3.55 -0.40
N GLY A 117 -2.74 -2.77 0.59
CA GLY A 117 -3.59 -2.54 1.75
C GLY A 117 -4.89 -1.84 1.35
N LYS A 118 -5.96 -2.01 2.14
CA LYS A 118 -7.24 -1.35 1.91
C LYS A 118 -7.06 0.16 1.71
N GLN A 119 -6.23 0.78 2.53
CA GLN A 119 -5.98 2.23 2.55
C GLN A 119 -4.69 2.55 3.28
N ALA A 120 -4.14 3.75 3.09
CA ALA A 120 -3.06 4.26 3.91
C ALA A 120 -3.64 5.04 5.11
N VAL A 121 -3.11 4.78 6.33
CA VAL A 121 -3.63 5.38 7.57
C VAL A 121 -3.41 6.89 7.69
N ASP A 122 -2.57 7.47 6.83
CA ASP A 122 -2.31 8.91 6.78
C ASP A 122 -3.25 9.68 5.84
N GLY A 123 -3.74 9.01 4.78
CA GLY A 123 -4.61 9.64 3.77
C GLY A 123 -6.04 9.14 3.77
N ASP A 124 -6.26 7.91 4.19
CA ASP A 124 -7.56 7.27 4.47
C ASP A 124 -8.56 7.24 3.30
N THR A 125 -8.06 7.28 2.04
CA THR A 125 -8.90 7.42 0.84
C THR A 125 -9.43 6.10 0.31
N ALA A 126 -8.72 4.99 0.48
CA ALA A 126 -9.03 3.65 -0.05
C ALA A 126 -9.21 3.61 -1.60
N GLN A 127 -8.60 4.54 -2.34
CA GLN A 127 -8.82 4.73 -3.78
C GLN A 127 -7.68 4.17 -4.64
N VAL A 128 -6.43 4.24 -4.18
CA VAL A 128 -5.25 3.94 -5.02
C VAL A 128 -5.27 2.52 -5.60
N GLY A 129 -5.64 1.51 -4.80
CA GLY A 129 -5.73 0.12 -5.29
C GLY A 129 -6.74 -0.03 -6.45
N PRO A 130 -8.01 0.35 -6.26
CA PRO A 130 -9.03 0.33 -7.31
C PRO A 130 -8.64 1.12 -8.57
N GLU A 131 -8.09 2.32 -8.43
CA GLU A 131 -7.64 3.15 -9.54
C GLU A 131 -6.46 2.49 -10.30
N MET A 132 -5.53 1.84 -9.59
CA MET A 132 -4.48 1.05 -10.22
C MET A 132 -5.03 -0.09 -11.06
N ALA A 133 -6.04 -0.81 -10.58
CA ALA A 133 -6.65 -1.90 -11.33
C ALA A 133 -7.25 -1.41 -12.64
N GLU A 134 -7.91 -0.25 -12.63
CA GLU A 134 -8.44 0.40 -13.82
C GLU A 134 -7.31 0.77 -14.81
N HIS A 135 -6.24 1.41 -14.34
CA HIS A 135 -5.07 1.75 -15.18
C HIS A 135 -4.35 0.51 -15.74
N LEU A 136 -4.39 -0.61 -15.02
CA LEU A 136 -3.82 -1.89 -15.47
C LEU A 136 -4.77 -2.64 -16.42
N GLY A 137 -6.06 -2.31 -16.42
CA GLY A 137 -7.08 -3.03 -17.18
C GLY A 137 -7.35 -4.44 -16.65
N ILE A 138 -7.24 -4.66 -15.33
CA ILE A 138 -7.42 -5.95 -14.69
C ILE A 138 -8.58 -5.95 -13.68
N PRO A 139 -9.22 -7.11 -13.43
CA PRO A 139 -10.23 -7.25 -12.39
C PRO A 139 -9.70 -6.84 -11.02
N GLN A 140 -10.63 -6.42 -10.13
CA GLN A 140 -10.29 -6.08 -8.75
C GLN A 140 -11.29 -6.65 -7.76
N ILE A 141 -10.80 -7.00 -6.56
CA ILE A 141 -11.62 -7.34 -5.39
C ILE A 141 -11.11 -6.53 -4.21
N THR A 142 -11.98 -5.71 -3.62
CA THR A 142 -11.61 -4.82 -2.52
C THR A 142 -12.06 -5.36 -1.17
N GLY A 143 -11.30 -5.03 -0.11
CA GLY A 143 -11.70 -5.33 1.26
C GLY A 143 -11.57 -6.80 1.64
N ALA A 144 -10.54 -7.49 1.14
CA ALA A 144 -10.30 -8.90 1.44
C ALA A 144 -9.99 -9.12 2.93
N LEU A 145 -10.63 -10.14 3.49
CA LEU A 145 -10.36 -10.70 4.81
C LEU A 145 -9.48 -11.95 4.70
N SER A 146 -9.66 -12.73 3.63
CA SER A 146 -8.81 -13.88 3.32
C SER A 146 -8.63 -14.03 1.82
N LEU A 147 -7.53 -14.68 1.42
CA LEU A 147 -7.22 -14.99 0.04
C LEU A 147 -6.48 -16.32 -0.04
N SER A 148 -6.98 -17.21 -0.88
CA SER A 148 -6.36 -18.50 -1.23
C SER A 148 -6.23 -18.64 -2.74
N TYR A 149 -5.47 -19.66 -3.17
CA TYR A 149 -5.38 -20.04 -4.58
C TYR A 149 -5.81 -21.51 -4.70
N GLU A 150 -6.86 -21.75 -5.47
CA GLU A 150 -7.51 -23.05 -5.60
C GLU A 150 -7.96 -23.25 -7.05
N ASP A 151 -7.70 -24.41 -7.60
CA ASP A 151 -8.13 -24.80 -8.95
C ASP A 151 -7.82 -23.74 -10.04
N GLY A 152 -6.65 -23.11 -9.95
CA GLY A 152 -6.21 -22.10 -10.93
C GLY A 152 -6.85 -20.72 -10.76
N LYS A 153 -7.53 -20.47 -9.65
CA LYS A 153 -8.21 -19.20 -9.34
C LYS A 153 -7.84 -18.68 -7.96
N PHE A 154 -7.85 -17.37 -7.83
CA PHE A 154 -7.82 -16.69 -6.53
C PHE A 154 -9.22 -16.73 -5.92
N VAL A 155 -9.35 -17.28 -4.72
CA VAL A 155 -10.58 -17.29 -3.94
C VAL A 155 -10.43 -16.27 -2.82
N VAL A 156 -11.29 -15.27 -2.83
CA VAL A 156 -11.22 -14.12 -1.92
C VAL A 156 -12.51 -14.03 -1.11
N VAL A 157 -12.37 -14.02 0.22
CA VAL A 157 -13.49 -13.66 1.10
C VAL A 157 -13.36 -12.17 1.42
N ARG A 158 -14.40 -11.43 1.11
CA ARG A 158 -14.50 -10.01 1.45
C ARG A 158 -15.69 -9.72 2.35
N GLU A 159 -15.56 -8.69 3.17
CA GLU A 159 -16.65 -8.18 3.99
C GLU A 159 -17.40 -7.05 3.27
N ASN A 160 -18.70 -7.09 3.37
CA ASN A 160 -19.60 -5.99 3.06
C ASN A 160 -20.38 -5.65 4.34
N GLU A 161 -21.12 -4.55 4.34
CA GLU A 161 -21.81 -4.04 5.54
C GLU A 161 -22.65 -5.08 6.28
N ASN A 162 -23.31 -6.00 5.54
CA ASN A 162 -24.26 -6.94 6.12
C ASN A 162 -23.93 -8.43 5.88
N TYR A 163 -22.90 -8.74 5.08
CA TYR A 163 -22.57 -10.12 4.74
C TYR A 163 -21.13 -10.28 4.27
N GLN A 164 -20.64 -11.51 4.30
CA GLN A 164 -19.39 -11.88 3.66
C GLN A 164 -19.67 -12.48 2.29
N MET A 165 -18.83 -12.15 1.32
CA MET A 165 -18.88 -12.69 -0.04
C MET A 165 -17.62 -13.47 -0.33
N THR A 166 -17.78 -14.67 -0.89
CA THR A 166 -16.67 -15.43 -1.48
C THR A 166 -16.69 -15.23 -2.98
N LEU A 167 -15.61 -14.75 -3.54
CA LEU A 167 -15.44 -14.46 -4.96
C LEU A 167 -14.27 -15.28 -5.49
N ALA A 168 -14.39 -15.82 -6.70
CA ALA A 168 -13.30 -16.50 -7.39
C ALA A 168 -12.97 -15.78 -8.69
N CYS A 169 -11.69 -15.50 -8.92
CA CYS A 169 -11.22 -14.82 -10.11
C CYS A 169 -9.92 -15.45 -10.63
N ALA A 170 -9.79 -15.55 -11.95
CA ALA A 170 -8.53 -15.95 -12.57
C ALA A 170 -7.50 -14.79 -12.54
N ALA A 171 -6.23 -15.12 -12.72
CA ALA A 171 -5.18 -14.12 -12.95
C ALA A 171 -5.39 -13.41 -14.32
N PRO A 172 -4.94 -12.15 -14.46
CA PRO A 172 -4.40 -11.29 -13.41
C PRO A 172 -5.51 -10.69 -12.54
N LEU A 173 -5.21 -10.39 -11.26
CA LEU A 173 -6.17 -9.83 -10.31
C LEU A 173 -5.48 -8.80 -9.40
N LEU A 174 -6.16 -7.70 -9.09
CA LEU A 174 -5.77 -6.81 -8.00
C LEU A 174 -6.69 -7.01 -6.79
N VAL A 175 -6.10 -7.14 -5.59
CA VAL A 175 -6.86 -7.29 -4.35
C VAL A 175 -6.39 -6.26 -3.32
N THR A 176 -7.35 -5.56 -2.69
CA THR A 176 -7.03 -4.74 -1.53
C THR A 176 -7.38 -5.49 -0.25
N VAL A 177 -6.44 -5.55 0.69
CA VAL A 177 -6.51 -6.36 1.91
C VAL A 177 -6.86 -5.50 3.11
N THR A 178 -7.87 -5.87 3.85
CA THR A 178 -8.24 -5.26 5.12
C THR A 178 -7.51 -5.94 6.27
N LYS A 179 -7.47 -7.26 6.24
CA LYS A 179 -6.84 -8.09 7.27
C LYS A 179 -6.30 -9.36 6.64
N SER A 180 -5.26 -9.94 7.20
CA SER A 180 -4.83 -11.30 6.90
C SER A 180 -5.39 -12.29 7.91
N GLU A 181 -5.53 -13.56 7.55
CA GLU A 181 -5.95 -14.63 8.46
C GLU A 181 -4.95 -14.85 9.59
N LYS A 182 -3.68 -14.57 9.32
CA LYS A 182 -2.58 -14.69 10.27
C LYS A 182 -2.05 -13.31 10.64
N GLU A 183 -1.61 -13.16 11.86
CA GLU A 183 -0.85 -11.97 12.23
C GLU A 183 0.42 -11.87 11.38
N PRO A 184 0.76 -10.67 10.89
CA PRO A 184 1.95 -10.48 10.08
C PRO A 184 3.20 -10.95 10.79
N ARG A 185 3.98 -11.76 10.10
CA ARG A 185 5.22 -12.33 10.63
C ARG A 185 6.27 -11.27 10.96
N PHE A 186 7.13 -11.57 11.90
CA PHE A 186 8.31 -10.75 12.17
C PHE A 186 9.45 -11.12 11.24
N ALA A 187 10.32 -10.12 10.99
CA ALA A 187 11.55 -10.33 10.25
C ALA A 187 12.47 -11.34 10.94
N SER A 188 12.85 -12.43 10.24
CA SER A 188 13.78 -13.43 10.74
C SER A 188 15.23 -12.92 10.74
N ILE A 189 16.13 -13.53 11.53
CA ILE A 189 17.55 -13.18 11.52
C ILE A 189 18.15 -13.38 10.12
N LYS A 190 17.83 -14.50 9.45
CA LYS A 190 18.27 -14.78 8.08
C LYS A 190 17.70 -13.74 7.10
N GLY A 191 16.44 -13.36 7.25
CA GLY A 191 15.79 -12.32 6.46
C GLY A 191 16.45 -10.95 6.63
N LYS A 192 16.78 -10.55 7.85
CA LYS A 192 17.52 -9.31 8.13
C LYS A 192 18.91 -9.30 7.47
N MET A 193 19.61 -10.44 7.44
CA MET A 193 20.89 -10.55 6.74
C MET A 193 20.72 -10.44 5.22
N LYS A 194 19.67 -11.04 4.63
CA LYS A 194 19.32 -10.87 3.21
C LYS A 194 19.02 -9.41 2.90
N ALA A 195 18.17 -8.76 3.69
CA ALA A 195 17.76 -7.38 3.50
C ALA A 195 18.92 -6.37 3.55
N ARG A 196 19.91 -6.61 4.41
CA ARG A 196 21.14 -5.76 4.47
C ARG A 196 21.97 -5.81 3.19
N LYS A 197 21.95 -6.93 2.46
CA LYS A 197 22.68 -7.12 1.20
C LYS A 197 21.83 -6.78 -0.02
N ALA A 198 20.53 -6.62 0.15
CA ALA A 198 19.62 -6.35 -0.95
C ALA A 198 19.92 -4.99 -1.60
N GLN A 199 20.08 -5.01 -2.90
CA GLN A 199 20.11 -3.80 -3.71
C GLN A 199 18.70 -3.47 -4.12
N ILE A 200 18.23 -2.27 -3.79
CA ILE A 200 16.90 -1.79 -4.14
C ILE A 200 17.03 -0.89 -5.36
N PRO A 201 16.63 -1.35 -6.55
CA PRO A 201 16.60 -0.49 -7.72
C PRO A 201 15.60 0.65 -7.51
N THR A 202 15.98 1.83 -8.01
CA THR A 202 15.13 3.01 -7.99
C THR A 202 14.71 3.32 -9.42
N LEU A 203 13.40 3.38 -9.64
CA LEU A 203 12.79 3.87 -10.86
C LEU A 203 12.46 5.35 -10.71
N THR A 204 12.57 6.06 -11.83
CA THR A 204 12.15 7.46 -11.98
C THR A 204 11.03 7.54 -13.00
N VAL A 205 10.40 8.69 -13.15
CA VAL A 205 9.37 8.90 -14.18
C VAL A 205 9.93 8.71 -15.59
N ALA A 206 11.23 8.98 -15.77
CA ALA A 206 11.91 8.77 -17.07
C ALA A 206 12.04 7.29 -17.49
N ASP A 207 11.96 6.37 -16.51
CA ASP A 207 12.00 4.93 -16.79
C ASP A 207 10.61 4.38 -17.14
N LEU A 208 9.54 5.18 -16.95
CA LEU A 208 8.16 4.78 -17.14
C LEU A 208 7.58 5.35 -18.43
N ASP A 209 6.68 4.60 -19.06
CA ASP A 209 5.94 5.06 -20.25
C ASP A 209 4.71 5.89 -19.80
N ILE A 210 4.97 7.06 -19.22
CA ILE A 210 3.94 8.04 -18.81
C ILE A 210 4.38 9.47 -19.09
N ASP A 211 3.42 10.34 -19.38
CA ASP A 211 3.68 11.78 -19.49
C ASP A 211 3.94 12.37 -18.09
N PRO A 212 5.11 12.97 -17.83
CA PRO A 212 5.40 13.63 -16.56
C PRO A 212 4.38 14.72 -16.15
N ALA A 213 3.60 15.25 -17.09
CA ALA A 213 2.55 16.23 -16.80
C ALA A 213 1.30 15.60 -16.17
N THR A 214 1.13 14.28 -16.26
CA THR A 214 -0.03 13.55 -15.72
C THR A 214 0.17 13.07 -14.29
N VAL A 215 1.34 13.28 -13.70
CA VAL A 215 1.68 12.88 -12.34
C VAL A 215 2.11 14.06 -11.49
N GLY A 216 2.29 13.81 -10.19
CA GLY A 216 2.66 14.84 -9.24
C GLY A 216 1.57 15.89 -9.04
N LEU A 217 1.95 17.02 -8.51
CA LEU A 217 1.03 18.14 -8.26
C LEU A 217 0.39 18.70 -9.53
N LYS A 218 1.04 18.58 -10.68
CA LYS A 218 0.51 19.04 -11.97
C LYS A 218 -0.59 18.14 -12.49
N GLY A 219 -0.39 16.82 -12.40
CA GLY A 219 -1.34 15.80 -12.83
C GLY A 219 -2.49 15.55 -11.87
N SER A 220 -2.41 16.10 -10.65
CA SER A 220 -3.43 15.89 -9.61
C SER A 220 -4.63 16.80 -9.78
N PRO A 221 -5.84 16.29 -10.03
CA PRO A 221 -7.07 17.08 -10.06
C PRO A 221 -7.46 17.62 -8.69
N THR A 222 -7.05 16.97 -7.60
CA THR A 222 -7.34 17.41 -6.24
C THR A 222 -6.14 18.13 -5.62
N LYS A 223 -6.41 19.16 -4.81
CA LYS A 223 -5.36 19.94 -4.13
C LYS A 223 -5.78 20.28 -2.71
N VAL A 224 -4.85 20.06 -1.76
CA VAL A 224 -5.07 20.49 -0.38
C VAL A 224 -5.09 22.03 -0.33
N LYS A 225 -6.25 22.60 0.02
CA LYS A 225 -6.38 24.05 0.20
C LYS A 225 -5.93 24.50 1.58
N LYS A 226 -6.25 23.72 2.61
CA LYS A 226 -5.94 24.05 4.01
C LYS A 226 -5.92 22.78 4.85
N ALA A 227 -4.89 22.63 5.68
CA ALA A 227 -4.86 21.65 6.76
C ALA A 227 -5.31 22.33 8.06
N PHE A 228 -6.17 21.68 8.83
CA PHE A 228 -6.62 22.15 10.14
C PHE A 228 -6.89 20.98 11.07
N THR A 229 -6.79 21.23 12.37
CA THR A 229 -7.18 20.25 13.37
C THR A 229 -8.70 20.30 13.52
N PRO A 230 -9.41 19.16 13.37
CA PRO A 230 -10.85 19.13 13.62
C PRO A 230 -11.14 19.60 15.04
N VAL A 231 -12.18 20.41 15.21
CA VAL A 231 -12.67 20.74 16.56
C VAL A 231 -13.24 19.48 17.20
N SER A 232 -12.77 19.16 18.39
CA SER A 232 -13.35 18.09 19.19
C SER A 232 -14.76 18.53 19.59
N TYR A 233 -15.78 17.80 19.12
CA TYR A 233 -17.13 17.93 19.63
C TYR A 233 -17.21 17.28 21.00
N THR A 234 -16.84 18.02 22.04
CA THR A 234 -16.90 17.51 23.41
C THR A 234 -18.32 17.45 23.97
N HIS A 235 -19.29 18.11 23.33
CA HIS A 235 -20.70 18.07 23.72
C HIS A 235 -21.62 18.18 22.50
N LEU A 236 -22.12 17.05 22.02
CA LEU A 236 -23.45 17.03 21.42
C LEU A 236 -24.43 17.21 22.58
N ARG A 237 -24.94 18.41 22.82
CA ARG A 237 -26.17 18.55 23.58
C ARG A 237 -27.24 17.85 22.75
N ALA A 238 -27.75 16.74 23.27
CA ALA A 238 -29.00 16.20 22.79
C ALA A 238 -30.00 17.37 22.84
N HIS A 239 -30.56 17.76 21.70
CA HIS A 239 -31.74 18.60 21.73
C HIS A 239 -32.83 17.74 22.33
N GLU A 240 -33.14 18.00 23.54
CA GLU A 240 -34.41 17.55 24.13
C GLU A 240 -35.52 18.10 23.24
N THR A 241 -36.13 17.24 22.50
CA THR A 241 -37.42 17.52 21.87
C THR A 241 -38.51 17.46 22.91
#